data_691796d415e1da02d844c23fd68a9deb
#
_entry.id   691796d415e1da02d844c23fd68a9deb
#
_cell.length_a   1.000
_cell.length_b   1.000
_cell.length_c   1.000
_cell.angle_alpha   90.00
_cell.angle_beta   90.00
_cell.angle_gamma   90.00
#
_symmetry.space_group_name_H-M   'P 1'
#
loop_
_entity.id
_entity.type
_entity.pdbx_description
1 polymer ?
#
loop_
_entity_poly.entity_id
_entity_poly.type
_entity_poly.pdbx_seq_one_letter_code
_entity_poly.pdbx_strand_id
1 'polypeptide(L)'
;QNKFISRIISGRNLSVKITNKGYSEIVKLSSILQKSLDSSTSVVNLQGTLVSGMGEGAYYMGLKGYTKQFKSKIGYVPFPGTLNVRLDKKIHQEAMKQFETLDGVKIKSFSDGKRTYGWVKCFSAKLNNSIKCQLIILERTHHDESVIELISKTCIRKNTKLKDGSKISIKIEIDN
;
A
#
# COMPACT_ATOMS: atom_id res chain seq x y z
N GLN A 1 28.00 30.92 -6.64
CA GLN A 1 26.61 30.67 -6.24
C GLN A 1 25.84 30.03 -7.36
N ASN A 2 25.27 28.87 -7.12
CA ASN A 2 24.45 28.13 -8.09
C ASN A 2 23.07 28.78 -8.21
N LYS A 3 22.92 29.74 -9.14
CA LYS A 3 21.61 30.38 -9.37
C LYS A 3 20.77 29.48 -10.32
N PHE A 4 19.83 28.73 -9.79
CA PHE A 4 18.87 27.96 -10.58
C PHE A 4 17.67 28.80 -11.06
N ILE A 5 17.46 29.95 -10.42
CA ILE A 5 16.43 30.91 -10.75
C ILE A 5 17.05 32.31 -10.90
N SER A 6 16.47 33.14 -11.77
CA SER A 6 16.75 34.58 -11.88
C SER A 6 15.50 35.35 -11.48
N ARG A 7 15.71 36.47 -10.81
CA ARG A 7 14.67 37.44 -10.47
C ARG A 7 14.67 38.53 -11.53
N ILE A 8 13.50 38.87 -12.03
CA ILE A 8 13.29 39.93 -13.00
C ILE A 8 12.38 40.95 -12.30
N ILE A 9 12.87 42.16 -12.13
CA ILE A 9 12.10 43.28 -11.55
C ILE A 9 11.72 44.21 -12.68
N SER A 10 10.41 44.41 -12.87
CA SER A 10 9.86 45.33 -13.86
C SER A 10 8.87 46.25 -13.15
N GLY A 11 9.32 47.48 -12.84
CA GLY A 11 8.55 48.42 -12.03
C GLY A 11 8.29 47.88 -10.62
N ARG A 12 7.00 47.77 -10.24
CA ARG A 12 6.58 47.21 -8.93
C ARG A 12 6.39 45.69 -8.95
N ASN A 13 6.55 45.04 -10.12
CA ASN A 13 6.33 43.61 -10.25
C ASN A 13 7.64 42.85 -10.15
N LEU A 14 7.63 41.79 -9.32
CA LEU A 14 8.71 40.81 -9.22
C LEU A 14 8.28 39.54 -9.91
N SER A 15 9.03 39.09 -10.91
CA SER A 15 8.87 37.78 -11.54
C SER A 15 10.09 36.92 -11.31
N VAL A 16 9.89 35.60 -11.28
CA VAL A 16 10.95 34.60 -11.14
C VAL A 16 11.01 33.79 -12.41
N LYS A 17 12.18 33.68 -13.03
CA LYS A 17 12.42 32.87 -14.22
C LYS A 17 13.46 31.79 -13.91
N ILE A 18 13.22 30.59 -14.42
CA ILE A 18 14.20 29.52 -14.32
C ILE A 18 15.39 29.83 -15.25
N THR A 19 16.60 29.61 -14.77
CA THR A 19 17.82 29.75 -15.61
C THR A 19 18.06 28.48 -16.42
N ASN A 20 18.90 28.57 -17.48
CA ASN A 20 19.30 27.39 -18.24
C ASN A 20 19.91 26.30 -17.33
N LYS A 21 20.67 26.72 -16.31
CA LYS A 21 21.23 25.82 -15.30
C LYS A 21 20.13 25.17 -14.45
N GLY A 22 19.11 25.95 -14.03
CA GLY A 22 17.97 25.41 -13.31
C GLY A 22 17.17 24.41 -14.13
N TYR A 23 16.93 24.73 -15.40
CA TYR A 23 16.25 23.83 -16.33
C TYR A 23 17.04 22.53 -16.55
N SER A 24 18.35 22.62 -16.77
CA SER A 24 19.22 21.45 -16.92
C SER A 24 19.19 20.53 -15.69
N GLU A 25 19.16 21.11 -14.48
CA GLU A 25 19.10 20.34 -13.25
C GLU A 25 17.74 19.65 -13.06
N ILE A 26 16.63 20.30 -13.43
CA ILE A 26 15.30 19.68 -13.44
C ILE A 26 15.25 18.49 -14.42
N VAL A 27 15.78 18.66 -15.64
CA VAL A 27 15.81 17.59 -16.65
C VAL A 27 16.64 16.41 -16.14
N LYS A 28 17.78 16.67 -15.50
CA LYS A 28 18.63 15.64 -14.89
C LYS A 28 17.91 14.89 -13.77
N LEU A 29 17.25 15.60 -12.85
CA LEU A 29 16.46 15.00 -11.79
C LEU A 29 15.29 14.17 -12.34
N SER A 30 14.58 14.71 -13.34
CA SER A 30 13.49 13.98 -14.03
C SER A 30 14.00 12.66 -14.63
N SER A 31 15.16 12.71 -15.32
CA SER A 31 15.78 11.50 -15.89
C SER A 31 16.18 10.46 -14.83
N ILE A 32 16.69 10.91 -13.68
CA ILE A 32 17.04 10.02 -12.56
C ILE A 32 15.76 9.39 -11.98
N LEU A 33 14.71 10.18 -11.77
CA LEU A 33 13.43 9.69 -11.28
C LEU A 33 12.80 8.70 -12.26
N GLN A 34 12.81 9.01 -13.56
CA GLN A 34 12.29 8.12 -14.61
C GLN A 34 13.03 6.77 -14.60
N LYS A 35 14.37 6.78 -14.56
CA LYS A 35 15.17 5.55 -14.46
C LYS A 35 14.89 4.75 -13.19
N SER A 36 14.59 5.42 -12.08
CA SER A 36 14.23 4.76 -10.83
C SER A 36 12.84 4.13 -10.88
N LEU A 37 11.92 4.72 -11.65
CA LEU A 37 10.57 4.18 -11.89
C LEU A 37 10.58 3.03 -12.90
N ASP A 38 11.45 3.11 -13.91
CA ASP A 38 11.59 2.07 -14.97
C ASP A 38 12.35 0.84 -14.46
N SER A 39 13.07 0.93 -13.35
CA SER A 39 13.69 -0.23 -12.72
C SER A 39 12.65 -1.06 -11.98
N SER A 40 12.36 -2.23 -12.55
CA SER A 40 11.47 -3.30 -12.10
C SER A 40 11.23 -3.40 -10.57
N THR A 41 9.98 -3.52 -10.19
CA THR A 41 9.46 -3.81 -8.85
C THR A 41 9.78 -2.73 -7.80
N SER A 42 8.89 -1.75 -7.68
CA SER A 42 8.97 -0.80 -6.56
C SER A 42 8.68 -1.51 -5.24
N VAL A 43 9.50 -1.24 -4.24
CA VAL A 43 9.37 -1.85 -2.92
C VAL A 43 9.01 -0.79 -1.88
N VAL A 44 7.89 -1.00 -1.19
CA VAL A 44 7.50 -0.15 -0.06
C VAL A 44 7.72 -0.90 1.25
N ASN A 45 8.50 -0.29 2.16
CA ASN A 45 8.77 -0.84 3.48
C ASN A 45 7.98 -0.07 4.53
N LEU A 46 7.13 -0.78 5.27
CA LEU A 46 6.31 -0.24 6.35
C LEU A 46 6.73 -0.84 7.69
N GLN A 47 6.49 -0.09 8.75
CA GLN A 47 6.66 -0.55 10.13
C GLN A 47 5.39 -0.24 10.92
N GLY A 48 4.99 -1.16 11.78
CA GLY A 48 3.80 -0.98 12.57
C GLY A 48 3.74 -1.91 13.78
N THR A 49 2.67 -1.75 14.51
CA THR A 49 2.35 -2.51 15.71
C THR A 49 1.13 -3.36 15.45
N LEU A 50 1.23 -4.64 15.79
CA LEU A 50 0.12 -5.57 15.68
C LEU A 50 -1.01 -5.17 16.63
N VAL A 51 -2.25 -5.16 16.12
CA VAL A 51 -3.44 -4.83 16.90
C VAL A 51 -4.55 -5.83 16.61
N SER A 52 -5.49 -5.98 17.55
CA SER A 52 -6.72 -6.71 17.29
C SER A 52 -7.69 -5.84 16.49
N GLY A 53 -8.39 -6.44 15.55
CA GLY A 53 -9.49 -5.82 14.82
C GLY A 53 -10.84 -6.16 15.46
N MET A 54 -11.91 -5.73 14.82
CA MET A 54 -13.30 -5.97 15.27
C MET A 54 -13.80 -7.40 15.06
N GLY A 55 -12.96 -8.30 14.48
CA GLY A 55 -13.32 -9.71 14.26
C GLY A 55 -14.09 -9.99 12.96
N GLU A 56 -14.46 -8.97 12.21
CA GLU A 56 -15.25 -9.14 10.98
C GLU A 56 -14.48 -9.80 9.82
N GLY A 57 -13.15 -9.73 9.84
CA GLY A 57 -12.30 -10.29 8.79
C GLY A 57 -12.54 -11.78 8.55
N ALA A 58 -12.89 -12.54 9.60
CA ALA A 58 -13.21 -13.97 9.47
C ALA A 58 -14.45 -14.21 8.60
N TYR A 59 -15.48 -13.41 8.81
CA TYR A 59 -16.71 -13.47 8.02
C TYR A 59 -16.45 -13.15 6.56
N TYR A 60 -15.83 -12.01 6.27
CA TYR A 60 -15.60 -11.56 4.89
C TYR A 60 -14.67 -12.51 4.12
N MET A 61 -13.55 -12.92 4.73
CA MET A 61 -12.60 -13.82 4.07
C MET A 61 -13.16 -15.23 3.83
N GLY A 62 -14.23 -15.63 4.53
CA GLY A 62 -14.93 -16.90 4.35
C GLY A 62 -15.98 -16.90 3.23
N LEU A 63 -16.39 -15.75 2.70
CA LEU A 63 -17.44 -15.65 1.71
C LEU A 63 -17.06 -16.32 0.38
N LYS A 64 -17.94 -17.19 -0.15
CA LYS A 64 -17.71 -17.97 -1.39
C LYS A 64 -17.36 -17.07 -2.60
N GLY A 65 -17.96 -15.87 -2.69
CA GLY A 65 -17.70 -14.91 -3.76
C GLY A 65 -16.26 -14.38 -3.75
N TYR A 66 -15.65 -14.23 -2.57
CA TYR A 66 -14.26 -13.86 -2.42
C TYR A 66 -13.32 -15.05 -2.53
N THR A 67 -13.58 -16.16 -1.83
CA THR A 67 -12.68 -17.32 -1.78
C THR A 67 -12.40 -17.92 -3.15
N LYS A 68 -13.41 -18.00 -4.04
CA LYS A 68 -13.22 -18.42 -5.44
C LYS A 68 -12.26 -17.50 -6.20
N GLN A 69 -12.43 -16.19 -6.05
CA GLN A 69 -11.58 -15.20 -6.73
C GLN A 69 -10.17 -15.17 -6.16
N PHE A 70 -10.01 -15.25 -4.83
CA PHE A 70 -8.68 -15.35 -4.21
C PHE A 70 -7.93 -16.58 -4.74
N LYS A 71 -8.56 -17.76 -4.72
CA LYS A 71 -7.94 -18.98 -5.26
C LYS A 71 -7.46 -18.81 -6.70
N SER A 72 -8.29 -18.21 -7.55
CA SER A 72 -8.00 -18.01 -8.97
C SER A 72 -6.91 -16.96 -9.20
N LYS A 73 -6.90 -15.86 -8.44
CA LYS A 73 -6.08 -14.67 -8.74
C LYS A 73 -4.79 -14.57 -7.94
N ILE A 74 -4.79 -15.00 -6.68
CA ILE A 74 -3.58 -15.00 -5.83
C ILE A 74 -3.08 -16.42 -5.51
N GLY A 75 -3.72 -17.46 -6.09
CA GLY A 75 -3.25 -18.83 -6.03
C GLY A 75 -3.63 -19.60 -4.75
N TYR A 76 -4.34 -18.99 -3.80
CA TYR A 76 -4.78 -19.66 -2.57
C TYR A 76 -6.04 -19.04 -1.99
N VAL A 77 -6.71 -19.79 -1.11
CA VAL A 77 -7.79 -19.27 -0.27
C VAL A 77 -7.16 -18.77 1.02
N PRO A 78 -7.36 -17.50 1.38
CA PRO A 78 -6.84 -16.97 2.63
C PRO A 78 -7.43 -17.69 3.85
N PHE A 79 -6.65 -17.72 4.93
CA PHE A 79 -7.17 -18.06 6.26
C PHE A 79 -8.34 -17.11 6.60
N PRO A 80 -9.44 -17.61 7.20
CA PRO A 80 -10.58 -16.77 7.56
C PRO A 80 -10.19 -15.78 8.67
N GLY A 81 -9.77 -14.60 8.28
CA GLY A 81 -9.35 -13.54 9.17
C GLY A 81 -8.32 -12.61 8.53
N THR A 82 -8.20 -11.43 9.09
CA THR A 82 -7.18 -10.45 8.73
C THR A 82 -6.22 -10.22 9.89
N LEU A 83 -4.99 -9.88 9.57
CA LEU A 83 -3.99 -9.41 10.52
C LEU A 83 -3.94 -7.89 10.44
N ASN A 84 -4.33 -7.21 11.53
CA ASN A 84 -4.39 -5.76 11.58
C ASN A 84 -3.10 -5.19 12.13
N VAL A 85 -2.58 -4.17 11.45
CA VAL A 85 -1.33 -3.52 11.80
C VAL A 85 -1.55 -2.01 11.84
N ARG A 86 -1.32 -1.40 12.99
CA ARG A 86 -1.29 0.05 13.12
C ARG A 86 0.07 0.58 12.71
N LEU A 87 0.09 1.47 11.73
CA LEU A 87 1.31 2.11 11.25
C LEU A 87 1.81 3.13 12.26
N ASP A 88 3.05 2.97 12.68
CA ASP A 88 3.64 3.77 13.76
C ASP A 88 4.02 5.20 13.33
N LYS A 89 4.28 5.40 12.04
CA LYS A 89 4.80 6.66 11.51
C LYS A 89 3.86 7.25 10.46
N LYS A 90 3.66 8.57 10.51
CA LYS A 90 2.83 9.31 9.54
C LYS A 90 3.30 9.10 8.10
N ILE A 91 4.61 9.05 7.85
CA ILE A 91 5.15 8.77 6.51
C ILE A 91 4.70 7.42 5.94
N HIS A 92 4.50 6.41 6.80
CA HIS A 92 3.98 5.11 6.37
C HIS A 92 2.47 5.19 6.04
N GLN A 93 1.72 6.00 6.78
CA GLN A 93 0.29 6.25 6.49
C GLN A 93 0.13 7.00 5.17
N GLU A 94 0.99 8.01 4.92
CA GLU A 94 1.02 8.73 3.64
C GLU A 94 1.40 7.81 2.47
N ALA A 95 2.37 6.91 2.66
CA ALA A 95 2.74 5.93 1.66
C ALA A 95 1.56 4.99 1.29
N MET A 96 0.67 4.69 2.24
CA MET A 96 -0.51 3.86 1.98
C MET A 96 -1.53 4.50 1.04
N LYS A 97 -1.65 5.83 1.02
CA LYS A 97 -2.56 6.54 0.10
C LYS A 97 -2.24 6.25 -1.38
N GLN A 98 -0.98 5.96 -1.70
CA GLN A 98 -0.58 5.63 -3.07
C GLN A 98 -1.20 4.30 -3.54
N PHE A 99 -1.44 3.34 -2.64
CA PHE A 99 -2.02 2.05 -2.99
C PHE A 99 -3.47 2.12 -3.47
N GLU A 100 -4.19 3.21 -3.19
CA GLU A 100 -5.54 3.43 -3.71
C GLU A 100 -5.52 3.61 -5.24
N THR A 101 -4.46 4.23 -5.76
CA THR A 101 -4.30 4.51 -7.19
C THR A 101 -3.51 3.45 -7.95
N LEU A 102 -2.69 2.66 -7.24
CA LEU A 102 -1.87 1.61 -7.86
C LEU A 102 -2.72 0.42 -8.32
N ASP A 103 -2.26 -0.21 -9.39
CA ASP A 103 -2.83 -1.45 -9.89
C ASP A 103 -2.35 -2.63 -9.04
N GLY A 104 -3.30 -3.24 -8.34
CA GLY A 104 -3.11 -4.47 -7.58
C GLY A 104 -3.99 -5.59 -8.13
N VAL A 105 -3.82 -6.80 -7.64
CA VAL A 105 -4.68 -7.93 -8.00
C VAL A 105 -6.10 -7.65 -7.50
N LYS A 106 -7.00 -7.30 -8.42
CA LYS A 106 -8.37 -6.89 -8.10
C LYS A 106 -9.31 -8.09 -7.93
N ILE A 107 -9.86 -8.22 -6.74
CA ILE A 107 -10.98 -9.09 -6.40
C ILE A 107 -12.25 -8.28 -6.60
N LYS A 108 -13.10 -8.68 -7.52
CA LYS A 108 -14.32 -7.93 -7.89
C LYS A 108 -15.37 -8.00 -6.80
N SER A 109 -16.14 -6.93 -6.68
CA SER A 109 -17.37 -6.91 -5.90
C SER A 109 -18.37 -7.98 -6.38
N PHE A 110 -19.25 -8.40 -5.51
CA PHE A 110 -20.33 -9.36 -5.84
C PHE A 110 -21.55 -9.13 -4.94
N SER A 111 -22.67 -9.71 -5.32
CA SER A 111 -23.90 -9.73 -4.50
C SER A 111 -24.31 -11.17 -4.23
N ASP A 112 -24.86 -11.42 -3.06
CA ASP A 112 -25.49 -12.69 -2.68
C ASP A 112 -27.03 -12.66 -2.82
N GLY A 113 -27.55 -11.58 -3.42
CA GLY A 113 -28.99 -11.34 -3.56
C GLY A 113 -29.61 -10.56 -2.40
N LYS A 114 -28.96 -10.50 -1.25
CA LYS A 114 -29.39 -9.76 -0.07
C LYS A 114 -28.50 -8.55 0.19
N ARG A 115 -27.22 -8.68 -0.11
CA ARG A 115 -26.19 -7.69 0.20
C ARG A 115 -25.14 -7.63 -0.91
N THR A 116 -24.62 -6.43 -1.16
CA THR A 116 -23.47 -6.20 -2.05
C THR A 116 -22.20 -6.08 -1.23
N TYR A 117 -21.18 -6.79 -1.66
CA TYR A 117 -19.84 -6.81 -1.07
C TYR A 117 -18.88 -6.05 -1.98
N GLY A 118 -18.05 -5.22 -1.40
CA GLY A 118 -17.11 -4.35 -2.09
C GLY A 118 -15.98 -5.10 -2.80
N TRP A 119 -15.23 -4.39 -3.63
CA TRP A 119 -14.00 -4.93 -4.21
C TRP A 119 -12.86 -4.90 -3.19
N VAL A 120 -11.86 -5.74 -3.46
CA VAL A 120 -10.60 -5.80 -2.70
C VAL A 120 -9.44 -5.76 -3.69
N LYS A 121 -8.42 -4.93 -3.44
CA LYS A 121 -7.13 -5.00 -4.14
C LYS A 121 -6.12 -5.72 -3.25
N CYS A 122 -5.32 -6.60 -3.83
CA CYS A 122 -4.26 -7.35 -3.13
C CYS A 122 -2.90 -6.98 -3.69
N PHE A 123 -1.93 -6.78 -2.81
CA PHE A 123 -0.52 -6.53 -3.15
C PHE A 123 0.36 -7.55 -2.43
N SER A 124 1.29 -8.14 -3.16
CA SER A 124 2.23 -9.11 -2.60
C SER A 124 3.07 -8.48 -1.51
N ALA A 125 3.14 -9.14 -0.36
CA ALA A 125 3.86 -8.63 0.78
C ALA A 125 4.58 -9.74 1.56
N LYS A 126 5.62 -9.33 2.31
CA LYS A 126 6.35 -10.17 3.25
C LYS A 126 6.37 -9.51 4.62
N LEU A 127 5.89 -10.21 5.62
CA LEU A 127 5.96 -9.78 7.02
C LEU A 127 7.25 -10.32 7.62
N ASN A 128 8.01 -9.43 8.30
CA ASN A 128 9.32 -9.72 8.89
C ASN A 128 10.27 -10.47 7.91
N ASN A 129 10.26 -10.06 6.63
CA ASN A 129 11.05 -10.60 5.52
C ASN A 129 10.86 -12.10 5.20
N SER A 130 10.03 -12.82 5.94
CA SER A 130 9.91 -14.28 5.81
C SER A 130 8.49 -14.78 5.52
N ILE A 131 7.48 -14.17 6.10
CA ILE A 131 6.11 -14.67 6.03
C ILE A 131 5.39 -14.05 4.84
N LYS A 132 5.09 -14.87 3.83
CA LYS A 132 4.31 -14.44 2.66
C LYS A 132 2.87 -14.10 3.05
N CYS A 133 2.43 -12.93 2.65
CA CYS A 133 1.07 -12.44 2.86
C CYS A 133 0.66 -11.51 1.71
N GLN A 134 -0.56 -10.99 1.77
CA GLN A 134 -1.04 -9.93 0.88
C GLN A 134 -1.47 -8.75 1.73
N LEU A 135 -1.04 -7.55 1.38
CA LEU A 135 -1.70 -6.33 1.81
C LEU A 135 -3.03 -6.23 1.05
N ILE A 136 -4.11 -5.94 1.76
CA ILE A 136 -5.41 -5.70 1.13
C ILE A 136 -5.84 -4.25 1.29
N ILE A 137 -6.39 -3.70 0.20
CA ILE A 137 -7.09 -2.42 0.19
C ILE A 137 -8.55 -2.72 -0.10
N LEU A 138 -9.42 -2.24 0.77
CA LEU A 138 -10.86 -2.49 0.71
C LEU A 138 -11.60 -1.28 0.15
N GLU A 139 -12.62 -1.50 -0.68
CA GLU A 139 -13.54 -0.43 -1.13
C GLU A 139 -14.22 0.26 0.05
N ARG A 140 -14.51 -0.50 1.10
CA ARG A 140 -15.12 -0.03 2.34
C ARG A 140 -14.36 -0.62 3.51
N THR A 141 -13.81 0.22 4.36
CA THR A 141 -13.15 -0.18 5.59
C THR A 141 -13.78 0.51 6.80
N HIS A 142 -13.78 -0.15 7.93
CA HIS A 142 -14.18 0.41 9.23
C HIS A 142 -12.98 0.88 10.06
N HIS A 143 -11.76 0.65 9.56
CA HIS A 143 -10.54 1.11 10.20
C HIS A 143 -10.18 2.53 9.76
N ASP A 144 -9.53 3.27 10.63
CA ASP A 144 -8.91 4.54 10.29
C ASP A 144 -7.69 4.34 9.37
N GLU A 145 -7.21 5.41 8.73
CA GLU A 145 -6.09 5.40 7.79
C GLU A 145 -4.77 4.88 8.40
N SER A 146 -4.68 4.75 9.72
CA SER A 146 -3.49 4.25 10.40
C SER A 146 -3.42 2.73 10.47
N VAL A 147 -4.51 2.03 10.21
CA VAL A 147 -4.60 0.56 10.31
C VAL A 147 -4.68 -0.06 8.93
N ILE A 148 -3.76 -0.96 8.65
CA ILE A 148 -3.74 -1.78 7.43
C ILE A 148 -4.06 -3.24 7.74
N GLU A 149 -4.56 -3.95 6.75
CA GLU A 149 -4.96 -5.34 6.87
C GLU A 149 -4.13 -6.25 5.96
N LEU A 150 -3.67 -7.35 6.53
CA LEU A 150 -2.93 -8.38 5.80
C LEU A 150 -3.72 -9.70 5.83
N ILE A 151 -3.69 -10.42 4.70
CA ILE A 151 -4.22 -11.78 4.61
C ILE A 151 -3.10 -12.76 4.23
N SER A 152 -3.22 -14.00 4.65
CA SER A 152 -2.28 -15.05 4.29
C SER A 152 -2.96 -16.40 4.16
N LYS A 153 -2.27 -17.39 3.58
CA LYS A 153 -2.77 -18.76 3.44
C LYS A 153 -3.03 -19.42 4.80
N THR A 154 -2.29 -19.03 5.82
CA THR A 154 -2.36 -19.62 7.17
C THR A 154 -2.55 -18.54 8.22
N CYS A 155 -2.99 -18.92 9.43
CA CYS A 155 -3.10 -18.00 10.54
C CYS A 155 -1.72 -17.57 11.02
N ILE A 156 -1.32 -16.33 10.70
CA ILE A 156 0.01 -15.81 11.07
C ILE A 156 0.20 -15.87 12.58
N ARG A 157 -0.79 -15.44 13.37
CA ARG A 157 -0.69 -15.44 14.85
C ARG A 157 -0.48 -16.84 15.45
N LYS A 158 -1.11 -17.89 14.86
CA LYS A 158 -0.92 -19.27 15.31
C LYS A 158 0.44 -19.84 14.95
N ASN A 159 0.99 -19.43 13.80
CA ASN A 159 2.25 -19.94 13.28
C ASN A 159 3.46 -19.15 13.76
N THR A 160 3.24 -18.05 14.47
CA THR A 160 4.29 -17.20 15.02
C THR A 160 3.98 -16.93 16.50
N LYS A 161 4.95 -16.38 17.22
CA LYS A 161 4.74 -15.91 18.59
C LYS A 161 4.22 -14.46 18.64
N LEU A 162 3.76 -13.93 17.51
CA LEU A 162 3.29 -12.55 17.40
C LEU A 162 1.93 -12.37 18.09
N LYS A 163 1.85 -11.35 18.92
CA LYS A 163 0.66 -10.94 19.68
C LYS A 163 0.45 -9.45 19.59
N ASP A 164 -0.67 -8.94 20.04
CA ASP A 164 -0.91 -7.50 20.11
C ASP A 164 0.23 -6.78 20.81
N GLY A 165 0.61 -5.62 20.28
CA GLY A 165 1.79 -4.87 20.70
C GLY A 165 3.10 -5.31 20.04
N SER A 166 3.17 -6.45 19.33
CA SER A 166 4.38 -6.86 18.61
C SER A 166 4.71 -5.86 17.49
N LYS A 167 5.95 -5.42 17.43
CA LYS A 167 6.47 -4.61 16.32
C LYS A 167 6.79 -5.50 15.14
N ILE A 168 6.38 -5.08 13.95
CA ILE A 168 6.56 -5.83 12.71
C ILE A 168 7.03 -4.91 11.59
N SER A 169 7.74 -5.51 10.63
CA SER A 169 8.08 -4.89 9.36
C SER A 169 7.31 -5.57 8.23
N ILE A 170 6.89 -4.80 7.25
CA ILE A 170 6.15 -5.27 6.08
C ILE A 170 6.87 -4.74 4.85
N LYS A 171 7.27 -5.65 3.98
CA LYS A 171 7.82 -5.34 2.67
C LYS A 171 6.75 -5.64 1.63
N ILE A 172 6.33 -4.64 0.85
CA ILE A 172 5.31 -4.76 -0.19
C ILE A 172 6.01 -4.63 -1.53
N GLU A 173 5.75 -5.58 -2.43
CA GLU A 173 6.27 -5.60 -3.79
C GLU A 173 5.18 -5.07 -4.72
N ILE A 174 5.50 -4.01 -5.49
CA ILE A 174 4.61 -3.39 -6.47
C ILE A 174 5.16 -3.77 -7.84
N ASP A 175 4.43 -4.59 -8.56
CA ASP A 175 4.73 -4.90 -9.96
C ASP A 175 4.25 -3.72 -10.82
N ASN A 176 5.15 -3.11 -11.58
CA ASN A 176 4.87 -2.02 -12.53
C ASN A 176 4.42 -2.58 -13.87
#